data_2b560974d8eb0ae097413d2135138258
#
_entry.id   2b560974d8eb0ae097413d2135138258
#
_cell.length_a   1.000
_cell.length_b   1.000
_cell.length_c   1.000
_cell.angle_alpha   90.00
_cell.angle_beta   90.00
_cell.angle_gamma   90.00
#
_symmetry.space_group_name_H-M   'P 1'
#
loop_
_entity.id
_entity.type
_entity.pdbx_description
1 polymer ?
#
loop_
_entity_poly.entity_id
_entity_poly.type
_entity_poly.pdbx_seq_one_letter_code
_entity_poly.pdbx_strand_id
1 'polypeptide(L)'
;MADTIRAYAKINLHLEVLNRRDDGYHNIFSLLAGIALSDSVSLEEADLRPSREGGVEVAIRSLGGSCGHVIESMPPADNLVGKAAILFCRKAGLSGSVSFAIEKNIPVGAGLGGGSSDAAAALRLLNQTAPSFDDQDLMALGSCVGSDVPYCLTGGFALCAGRGEIVRPLRGDLPYEVGIVDCGIHVDTGGAYRLLGRSVDYQTPNALTMFEQLCEQALFSGTIEPVRGMLRNDFEDIVCGAYPAIAAARDRLKACGAVYAAMTGSGSSVFGLFSSSAEIDAAREALRGTARVIATRFVSNRMHAESAATRRSTERMPDVAH
;
A
#
# COMPACT_ATOMS: atom_id res chain seq x y z
N MET A 1 -1.62 26.82 4.28
CA MET A 1 -1.50 25.53 5.00
C MET A 1 -0.97 24.53 4.00
N ALA A 2 -0.07 23.64 4.40
CA ALA A 2 0.47 22.60 3.53
C ALA A 2 -0.66 21.65 3.10
N ASP A 3 -0.69 21.31 1.81
CA ASP A 3 -1.62 20.31 1.30
C ASP A 3 -1.20 18.92 1.78
N THR A 4 -2.10 18.16 2.38
CA THR A 4 -1.81 16.88 3.01
C THR A 4 -2.71 15.77 2.47
N ILE A 5 -2.12 14.63 2.14
CA ILE A 5 -2.81 13.42 1.69
C ILE A 5 -2.55 12.29 2.69
N ARG A 6 -3.59 11.53 3.02
CA ARG A 6 -3.46 10.24 3.74
C ARG A 6 -3.00 9.16 2.77
N ALA A 7 -1.86 8.56 3.07
CA ALA A 7 -1.25 7.48 2.33
C ALA A 7 -1.64 6.15 3.00
N TYR A 8 -2.68 5.49 2.49
CA TYR A 8 -3.24 4.27 3.07
C TYR A 8 -2.38 3.05 2.81
N ALA A 9 -2.25 2.19 3.81
CA ALA A 9 -1.65 0.86 3.67
C ALA A 9 -2.52 -0.07 2.82
N LYS A 10 -1.92 -1.17 2.37
CA LYS A 10 -2.62 -2.27 1.67
C LYS A 10 -2.34 -3.60 2.33
N ILE A 11 -3.25 -4.54 2.11
CA ILE A 11 -2.99 -5.97 2.32
C ILE A 11 -3.24 -6.75 1.03
N ASN A 12 -2.57 -7.90 0.90
CA ASN A 12 -2.85 -8.86 -0.16
C ASN A 12 -3.82 -9.91 0.41
N LEU A 13 -5.09 -9.85 0.03
CA LEU A 13 -6.06 -10.91 0.34
C LEU A 13 -5.71 -12.19 -0.43
N HIS A 14 -5.14 -12.03 -1.63
CA HIS A 14 -4.59 -13.10 -2.45
C HIS A 14 -3.29 -12.63 -3.09
N LEU A 15 -2.28 -13.50 -3.16
CA LEU A 15 -1.04 -13.24 -3.87
C LEU A 15 -0.50 -14.54 -4.46
N GLU A 16 -0.50 -14.60 -5.77
CA GLU A 16 0.07 -15.69 -6.55
C GLU A 16 1.26 -15.18 -7.35
N VAL A 17 2.39 -15.88 -7.25
CA VAL A 17 3.59 -15.59 -8.04
C VAL A 17 3.58 -16.50 -9.25
N LEU A 18 3.57 -15.87 -10.41
CA LEU A 18 3.54 -16.56 -11.70
C LEU A 18 4.97 -16.76 -12.26
N ASN A 19 5.10 -16.74 -13.59
CA ASN A 19 6.37 -16.93 -14.27
C ASN A 19 7.38 -15.79 -14.03
N ARG A 20 8.66 -16.14 -14.10
CA ARG A 20 9.75 -15.17 -14.12
C ARG A 20 9.82 -14.51 -15.49
N ARG A 21 10.04 -13.20 -15.51
CA ARG A 21 10.17 -12.34 -16.69
C ARG A 21 11.64 -12.19 -17.10
N ASP A 22 11.88 -11.78 -18.33
CA ASP A 22 13.23 -11.51 -18.87
C ASP A 22 13.91 -10.30 -18.16
N ASP A 23 13.10 -9.38 -17.59
CA ASP A 23 13.60 -8.23 -16.83
C ASP A 23 14.02 -8.58 -15.39
N GLY A 24 13.95 -9.87 -15.03
CA GLY A 24 14.35 -10.40 -13.72
C GLY A 24 13.23 -10.35 -12.66
N TYR A 25 12.13 -9.67 -12.92
CA TYR A 25 10.93 -9.68 -12.07
C TYR A 25 10.09 -10.95 -12.28
N HIS A 26 9.03 -11.08 -11.51
CA HIS A 26 8.00 -12.10 -11.70
C HIS A 26 6.68 -11.45 -12.08
N ASN A 27 5.91 -12.11 -12.93
CA ASN A 27 4.50 -11.83 -13.04
C ASN A 27 3.81 -12.30 -11.76
N ILE A 28 2.87 -11.52 -11.28
CA ILE A 28 2.03 -11.85 -10.13
C ILE A 28 0.55 -11.72 -10.50
N PHE A 29 -0.30 -12.34 -9.69
CA PHE A 29 -1.72 -12.08 -9.68
C PHE A 29 -2.15 -11.89 -8.22
N SER A 30 -2.79 -10.77 -7.91
CA SER A 30 -3.11 -10.42 -6.52
C SER A 30 -4.45 -9.72 -6.40
N LEU A 31 -5.18 -10.05 -5.34
CA LEU A 31 -6.30 -9.24 -4.83
C LEU A 31 -5.77 -8.36 -3.70
N LEU A 32 -5.70 -7.07 -3.97
CA LEU A 32 -5.28 -6.05 -3.00
C LEU A 32 -6.49 -5.37 -2.37
N ALA A 33 -6.36 -5.02 -1.11
CA ALA A 33 -7.34 -4.24 -0.36
C ALA A 33 -6.65 -3.12 0.43
N GLY A 34 -7.14 -1.88 0.28
CA GLY A 34 -6.70 -0.75 1.09
C GLY A 34 -7.26 -0.84 2.51
N ILE A 35 -6.46 -0.43 3.49
CA ILE A 35 -6.85 -0.39 4.91
C ILE A 35 -6.61 0.98 5.52
N ALA A 36 -7.38 1.35 6.54
CA ALA A 36 -7.38 2.69 7.13
C ALA A 36 -6.10 3.03 7.95
N LEU A 37 -5.22 2.05 8.19
CA LEU A 37 -3.86 2.34 8.65
C LEU A 37 -3.16 3.19 7.59
N SER A 38 -2.66 4.37 7.97
CA SER A 38 -2.14 5.33 7.01
C SER A 38 -0.99 6.16 7.56
N ASP A 39 -0.13 6.59 6.66
CA ASP A 39 0.78 7.69 6.86
C ASP A 39 0.11 9.02 6.45
N SER A 40 0.70 10.15 6.80
CA SER A 40 0.31 11.46 6.30
C SER A 40 1.49 12.07 5.55
N VAL A 41 1.28 12.45 4.30
CA VAL A 41 2.28 13.11 3.46
C VAL A 41 1.82 14.52 3.16
N SER A 42 2.65 15.49 3.49
CA SER A 42 2.39 16.92 3.25
C SER A 42 3.45 17.48 2.29
N LEU A 43 3.03 18.29 1.33
CA LEU A 43 3.93 19.12 0.54
C LEU A 43 3.99 20.49 1.21
N GLU A 44 5.14 20.83 1.82
CA GLU A 44 5.31 22.05 2.59
C GLU A 44 5.71 23.23 1.71
N GLU A 45 6.65 22.97 0.80
CA GLU A 45 7.18 23.99 -0.11
C GLU A 45 7.39 23.39 -1.50
N ALA A 46 7.12 24.18 -2.54
CA ALA A 46 7.42 23.83 -3.91
C ALA A 46 7.74 25.12 -4.68
N ASP A 47 9.03 25.34 -4.96
CA ASP A 47 9.53 26.37 -5.86
C ASP A 47 9.95 25.68 -7.16
N LEU A 48 8.98 25.49 -8.06
CA LEU A 48 9.15 24.79 -9.32
C LEU A 48 8.98 25.73 -10.49
N ARG A 49 9.88 25.63 -11.47
CA ARG A 49 9.89 26.45 -12.70
C ARG A 49 10.22 25.58 -13.91
N PRO A 50 9.70 25.94 -15.11
CA PRO A 50 10.05 25.25 -16.34
C PRO A 50 11.55 25.22 -16.58
N SER A 51 12.10 24.07 -16.94
CA SER A 51 13.52 23.88 -17.23
C SER A 51 13.72 22.74 -18.23
N ARG A 52 14.69 22.94 -19.14
CA ARG A 52 15.10 21.92 -20.11
C ARG A 52 16.12 20.94 -19.52
N GLU A 53 16.88 21.36 -18.53
CA GLU A 53 17.96 20.56 -17.93
C GLU A 53 17.42 19.61 -16.87
N GLY A 54 16.25 19.94 -16.27
CA GLY A 54 15.67 19.17 -15.17
C GLY A 54 16.59 19.17 -13.96
N GLY A 55 16.05 18.92 -12.82
CA GLY A 55 16.81 18.82 -11.57
C GLY A 55 16.03 19.48 -10.46
N VAL A 56 15.67 18.65 -9.46
CA VAL A 56 14.94 19.11 -8.30
C VAL A 56 15.71 18.71 -7.04
N GLU A 57 15.88 19.65 -6.14
CA GLU A 57 16.32 19.40 -4.79
C GLU A 57 15.12 18.93 -3.95
N VAL A 58 15.26 17.79 -3.29
CA VAL A 58 14.18 17.19 -2.50
C VAL A 58 14.59 17.13 -1.04
N ALA A 59 13.81 17.77 -0.18
CA ALA A 59 13.91 17.63 1.26
C ALA A 59 12.74 16.80 1.80
N ILE A 60 13.02 15.91 2.74
CA ILE A 60 12.01 15.08 3.42
C ILE A 60 12.31 15.11 4.90
N ARG A 61 11.33 15.51 5.71
CA ARG A 61 11.45 15.50 7.16
C ARG A 61 10.38 14.63 7.82
N SER A 62 10.68 14.14 9.00
CA SER A 62 9.75 13.38 9.83
C SER A 62 8.84 14.34 10.62
N LEU A 63 7.55 14.01 10.67
CA LEU A 63 6.59 14.58 11.63
C LEU A 63 6.36 13.63 12.82
N GLY A 64 7.19 12.57 12.94
CA GLY A 64 6.99 11.54 13.94
C GLY A 64 6.12 10.37 13.42
N GLY A 65 5.24 9.86 14.27
CA GLY A 65 4.53 8.61 14.06
C GLY A 65 5.28 7.41 14.61
N SER A 66 4.65 6.23 14.60
CA SER A 66 5.23 5.03 15.21
C SER A 66 6.49 4.51 14.51
N CYS A 67 6.75 4.94 13.27
CA CYS A 67 7.91 4.58 12.45
C CYS A 67 8.68 5.81 11.93
N GLY A 68 8.49 6.99 12.51
CA GLY A 68 9.07 8.27 12.06
C GLY A 68 10.60 8.28 11.99
N HIS A 69 11.27 7.55 12.88
CA HIS A 69 12.74 7.42 12.92
C HIS A 69 13.35 6.89 11.61
N VAL A 70 12.59 6.13 10.82
CA VAL A 70 13.05 5.60 9.53
C VAL A 70 13.24 6.73 8.51
N ILE A 71 12.36 7.73 8.53
CA ILE A 71 12.45 8.91 7.63
C ILE A 71 13.72 9.71 7.92
N GLU A 72 14.07 9.88 9.20
CA GLU A 72 15.24 10.67 9.62
C GLU A 72 16.57 10.03 9.19
N SER A 73 16.60 8.70 9.07
CA SER A 73 17.81 7.95 8.73
C SER A 73 18.00 7.69 7.23
N MET A 74 16.98 7.99 6.39
CA MET A 74 16.96 7.65 4.98
C MET A 74 17.24 8.87 4.09
N PRO A 75 18.29 8.84 3.23
CA PRO A 75 18.50 9.89 2.25
C PRO A 75 17.28 10.06 1.32
N PRO A 76 16.92 11.30 0.92
CA PRO A 76 15.79 11.53 0.03
C PRO A 76 15.85 10.75 -1.29
N ALA A 77 17.05 10.54 -1.85
CA ALA A 77 17.25 9.77 -3.08
C ALA A 77 16.95 8.26 -2.92
N ASP A 78 17.00 7.73 -1.72
CA ASP A 78 16.67 6.33 -1.41
C ASP A 78 15.20 6.17 -1.03
N ASN A 79 14.55 7.24 -0.57
CA ASN A 79 13.14 7.28 -0.24
C ASN A 79 12.27 7.29 -1.51
N LEU A 80 11.18 6.50 -1.53
CA LEU A 80 10.29 6.46 -2.70
C LEU A 80 9.59 7.80 -2.96
N VAL A 81 9.33 8.62 -1.94
CA VAL A 81 8.83 10.00 -2.10
C VAL A 81 9.83 10.85 -2.87
N GLY A 82 11.10 10.78 -2.51
CA GLY A 82 12.16 11.49 -3.21
C GLY A 82 12.33 11.02 -4.65
N LYS A 83 12.33 9.71 -4.88
CA LYS A 83 12.36 9.13 -6.24
C LYS A 83 11.16 9.57 -7.07
N ALA A 84 9.97 9.59 -6.49
CA ALA A 84 8.74 10.06 -7.14
C ALA A 84 8.85 11.54 -7.54
N ALA A 85 9.32 12.41 -6.64
CA ALA A 85 9.49 13.82 -6.90
C ALA A 85 10.52 14.11 -8.00
N ILE A 86 11.69 13.45 -7.94
CA ILE A 86 12.73 13.58 -8.96
C ILE A 86 12.20 13.14 -10.34
N LEU A 87 11.51 12.01 -10.40
CA LEU A 87 10.97 11.48 -11.64
C LEU A 87 9.87 12.39 -12.21
N PHE A 88 8.94 12.85 -11.34
CA PHE A 88 7.87 13.77 -11.70
C PHE A 88 8.45 15.05 -12.33
N CYS A 89 9.34 15.76 -11.64
CA CYS A 89 9.92 17.02 -12.12
C CYS A 89 10.69 16.83 -13.41
N ARG A 90 11.48 15.77 -13.53
CA ARG A 90 12.19 15.45 -14.78
C ARG A 90 11.25 15.24 -15.97
N LYS A 91 10.14 14.50 -15.78
CA LYS A 91 9.17 14.22 -16.84
C LYS A 91 8.29 15.41 -17.17
N ALA A 92 7.99 16.26 -16.20
CA ALA A 92 7.25 17.52 -16.39
C ALA A 92 8.11 18.68 -16.95
N GLY A 93 9.44 18.49 -17.09
CA GLY A 93 10.33 19.56 -17.50
C GLY A 93 10.42 20.68 -16.46
N LEU A 94 10.47 20.33 -15.19
CA LEU A 94 10.55 21.26 -14.06
C LEU A 94 11.89 21.14 -13.33
N SER A 95 12.37 22.24 -12.77
CA SER A 95 13.51 22.31 -11.86
C SER A 95 13.20 23.22 -10.68
N GLY A 96 14.00 23.10 -9.60
CA GLY A 96 13.86 23.91 -8.39
C GLY A 96 13.97 23.08 -7.12
N SER A 97 13.09 23.33 -6.15
CA SER A 97 13.10 22.62 -4.87
C SER A 97 11.71 22.24 -4.39
N VAL A 98 11.61 21.11 -3.71
CA VAL A 98 10.39 20.65 -3.03
C VAL A 98 10.71 20.14 -1.64
N SER A 99 9.82 20.36 -0.69
CA SER A 99 9.95 19.89 0.68
C SER A 99 8.70 19.12 1.11
N PHE A 100 8.90 17.90 1.57
CA PHE A 100 7.84 17.05 2.11
C PHE A 100 8.01 16.83 3.61
N ALA A 101 6.88 16.70 4.30
CA ALA A 101 6.83 16.23 5.68
C ALA A 101 5.99 14.96 5.77
N ILE A 102 6.48 13.94 6.50
CA ILE A 102 5.83 12.62 6.58
C ILE A 102 5.63 12.25 8.04
N GLU A 103 4.37 11.97 8.43
CA GLU A 103 4.05 11.25 9.66
C GLU A 103 3.93 9.76 9.34
N LYS A 104 4.87 8.94 9.86
CA LYS A 104 5.03 7.53 9.48
C LYS A 104 4.45 6.58 10.51
N ASN A 105 3.32 5.95 10.22
CA ASN A 105 2.62 5.02 11.09
C ASN A 105 2.58 3.59 10.56
N ILE A 106 2.70 3.42 9.23
CA ILE A 106 2.71 2.10 8.59
C ILE A 106 4.08 1.44 8.84
N PRO A 107 4.12 0.21 9.39
CA PRO A 107 5.35 -0.56 9.55
C PRO A 107 6.16 -0.66 8.25
N VAL A 108 7.46 -0.37 8.33
CA VAL A 108 8.33 -0.30 7.17
C VAL A 108 8.88 -1.69 6.82
N GLY A 109 8.88 -2.04 5.53
CA GLY A 109 9.39 -3.33 5.06
C GLY A 109 8.56 -4.54 5.50
N ALA A 110 7.29 -4.33 5.88
CA ALA A 110 6.42 -5.33 6.49
C ALA A 110 5.32 -5.87 5.54
N GLY A 111 5.44 -5.65 4.23
CA GLY A 111 4.46 -6.13 3.25
C GLY A 111 3.17 -5.28 3.11
N LEU A 112 3.12 -4.11 3.77
CA LEU A 112 1.94 -3.23 3.86
C LEU A 112 1.93 -2.08 2.83
N GLY A 113 2.94 -1.95 1.97
CA GLY A 113 2.99 -0.98 0.88
C GLY A 113 3.18 0.48 1.30
N GLY A 114 3.61 0.77 2.55
CA GLY A 114 3.67 2.13 3.09
C GLY A 114 4.53 3.10 2.26
N GLY A 115 5.74 2.71 1.86
CA GLY A 115 6.60 3.57 1.03
C GLY A 115 6.01 3.86 -0.35
N SER A 116 5.32 2.87 -0.97
CA SER A 116 4.63 3.06 -2.24
C SER A 116 3.41 3.98 -2.10
N SER A 117 2.73 3.89 -0.97
CA SER A 117 1.61 4.77 -0.64
C SER A 117 2.06 6.22 -0.44
N ASP A 118 3.18 6.43 0.27
CA ASP A 118 3.78 7.75 0.44
C ASP A 118 4.20 8.35 -0.93
N ALA A 119 4.81 7.54 -1.79
CA ALA A 119 5.18 7.96 -3.14
C ALA A 119 3.97 8.35 -4.01
N ALA A 120 2.89 7.58 -3.93
CA ALA A 120 1.63 7.88 -4.61
C ALA A 120 1.03 9.21 -4.12
N ALA A 121 1.06 9.47 -2.82
CA ALA A 121 0.63 10.73 -2.23
C ALA A 121 1.49 11.90 -2.73
N ALA A 122 2.81 11.73 -2.77
CA ALA A 122 3.73 12.75 -3.29
C ALA A 122 3.47 13.08 -4.77
N LEU A 123 3.26 12.07 -5.63
CA LEU A 123 2.91 12.28 -7.04
C LEU A 123 1.61 13.09 -7.19
N ARG A 124 0.59 12.79 -6.40
CA ARG A 124 -0.67 13.54 -6.41
C ARG A 124 -0.50 14.99 -5.95
N LEU A 125 0.24 15.22 -4.84
CA LEU A 125 0.51 16.55 -4.31
C LEU A 125 1.27 17.40 -5.32
N LEU A 126 2.30 16.84 -5.96
CA LEU A 126 3.04 17.54 -7.01
C LEU A 126 2.15 17.88 -8.22
N ASN A 127 1.32 16.92 -8.65
CA ASN A 127 0.44 17.17 -9.81
C ASN A 127 -0.70 18.15 -9.49
N GLN A 128 -1.12 18.27 -8.23
CA GLN A 128 -2.06 19.31 -7.81
C GLN A 128 -1.42 20.71 -7.79
N THR A 129 -0.13 20.79 -7.43
CA THR A 129 0.63 22.05 -7.36
C THR A 129 1.11 22.51 -8.74
N ALA A 130 1.60 21.58 -9.56
CA ALA A 130 2.06 21.80 -10.92
C ALA A 130 1.39 20.79 -11.87
N PRO A 131 0.13 21.04 -12.29
CA PRO A 131 -0.63 20.14 -13.15
C PRO A 131 0.10 19.83 -14.45
N SER A 132 0.60 18.60 -14.61
CA SER A 132 1.44 18.18 -15.72
C SER A 132 1.00 16.87 -16.37
N PHE A 133 0.24 16.05 -15.65
CA PHE A 133 -0.09 14.69 -16.03
C PHE A 133 -1.57 14.38 -15.78
N ASP A 134 -2.14 13.55 -16.63
CA ASP A 134 -3.43 12.91 -16.36
C ASP A 134 -3.26 11.67 -15.45
N ASP A 135 -4.37 11.03 -15.09
CA ASP A 135 -4.33 9.85 -14.19
C ASP A 135 -3.55 8.68 -14.81
N GLN A 136 -3.60 8.51 -16.13
CA GLN A 136 -2.91 7.43 -16.83
C GLN A 136 -1.40 7.68 -16.83
N ASP A 137 -0.98 8.91 -17.05
CA ASP A 137 0.43 9.34 -16.96
C ASP A 137 0.97 9.17 -15.53
N LEU A 138 0.18 9.54 -14.51
CA LEU A 138 0.56 9.33 -13.11
C LEU A 138 0.72 7.85 -12.76
N MET A 139 -0.16 6.98 -13.29
CA MET A 139 -0.02 5.52 -13.14
C MET A 139 1.27 5.02 -13.80
N ALA A 140 1.58 5.49 -15.00
CA ALA A 140 2.82 5.15 -15.70
C ALA A 140 4.06 5.63 -14.95
N LEU A 141 4.06 6.86 -14.42
CA LEU A 141 5.11 7.37 -13.55
C LEU A 141 5.25 6.52 -12.29
N GLY A 142 4.14 6.21 -11.64
CA GLY A 142 4.09 5.38 -10.44
C GLY A 142 4.74 4.03 -10.64
N SER A 143 4.49 3.37 -11.78
CA SER A 143 5.08 2.07 -12.13
C SER A 143 6.62 2.10 -12.26
N CYS A 144 7.18 3.26 -12.61
CA CYS A 144 8.62 3.48 -12.64
C CYS A 144 9.23 3.71 -11.25
N VAL A 145 8.43 4.16 -10.27
CA VAL A 145 8.87 4.37 -8.89
C VAL A 145 8.83 3.07 -8.09
N GLY A 146 7.75 2.31 -8.24
CA GLY A 146 7.57 1.02 -7.56
C GLY A 146 6.33 0.28 -8.02
N SER A 147 6.35 -1.05 -7.94
CA SER A 147 5.28 -1.92 -8.43
C SER A 147 3.93 -1.68 -7.77
N ASP A 148 3.90 -1.35 -6.47
CA ASP A 148 2.67 -1.09 -5.72
C ASP A 148 2.17 0.36 -5.85
N VAL A 149 2.96 1.30 -6.42
CA VAL A 149 2.58 2.72 -6.52
C VAL A 149 1.32 2.92 -7.37
N PRO A 150 1.15 2.26 -8.52
CA PRO A 150 -0.09 2.35 -9.31
C PRO A 150 -1.33 1.91 -8.51
N TYR A 151 -1.23 0.83 -7.73
CA TYR A 151 -2.31 0.43 -6.84
C TYR A 151 -2.58 1.52 -5.78
N CYS A 152 -1.55 2.09 -5.17
CA CYS A 152 -1.70 3.16 -4.17
C CYS A 152 -2.29 4.46 -4.76
N LEU A 153 -2.13 4.71 -6.06
CA LEU A 153 -2.85 5.76 -6.77
C LEU A 153 -4.35 5.42 -6.97
N THR A 154 -4.72 4.15 -7.06
CA THR A 154 -6.09 3.68 -7.29
C THR A 154 -6.83 3.47 -5.97
N GLY A 155 -6.25 2.72 -5.05
CA GLY A 155 -6.78 2.35 -3.74
C GLY A 155 -7.97 1.40 -3.76
N GLY A 156 -8.56 1.17 -2.58
CA GLY A 156 -9.72 0.32 -2.38
C GLY A 156 -9.43 -1.16 -2.65
N PHE A 157 -10.40 -1.87 -3.25
CA PHE A 157 -10.20 -3.24 -3.72
C PHE A 157 -9.79 -3.23 -5.18
N ALA A 158 -8.75 -3.99 -5.52
CA ALA A 158 -8.31 -4.13 -6.91
C ALA A 158 -7.64 -5.46 -7.17
N LEU A 159 -7.80 -5.98 -8.40
CA LEU A 159 -6.96 -7.03 -8.94
C LEU A 159 -5.72 -6.41 -9.56
N CYS A 160 -4.56 -6.97 -9.24
CA CYS A 160 -3.28 -6.52 -9.76
C CYS A 160 -2.58 -7.66 -10.50
N ALA A 161 -1.99 -7.32 -11.64
CA ALA A 161 -1.26 -8.22 -12.51
C ALA A 161 0.06 -7.59 -12.98
N GLY A 162 0.80 -8.30 -13.86
CA GLY A 162 2.14 -7.88 -14.25
C GLY A 162 3.10 -8.05 -13.07
N ARG A 163 3.90 -7.03 -12.75
CA ARG A 163 4.72 -6.97 -11.51
C ARG A 163 3.90 -6.45 -10.30
N GLY A 164 2.60 -6.09 -10.52
CA GLY A 164 1.70 -5.38 -9.64
C GLY A 164 1.20 -4.05 -10.22
N GLU A 165 1.75 -3.61 -11.36
CA GLU A 165 1.47 -2.32 -11.99
C GLU A 165 0.18 -2.28 -12.82
N ILE A 166 -0.33 -3.42 -13.26
CA ILE A 166 -1.61 -3.52 -13.99
C ILE A 166 -2.72 -3.61 -12.96
N VAL A 167 -3.46 -2.53 -12.76
CA VAL A 167 -4.46 -2.41 -11.70
C VAL A 167 -5.86 -2.36 -12.29
N ARG A 168 -6.72 -3.28 -11.87
CA ARG A 168 -8.16 -3.30 -12.18
C ARG A 168 -8.96 -3.07 -10.91
N PRO A 169 -9.54 -1.89 -10.69
CA PRO A 169 -10.38 -1.61 -9.53
C PRO A 169 -11.62 -2.51 -9.49
N LEU A 170 -11.98 -2.98 -8.31
CA LEU A 170 -13.21 -3.70 -8.05
C LEU A 170 -14.16 -2.84 -7.22
N ARG A 171 -15.47 -3.01 -7.41
CA ARG A 171 -16.50 -2.30 -6.66
C ARG A 171 -17.07 -3.20 -5.57
N GLY A 172 -17.42 -2.61 -4.45
CA GLY A 172 -18.00 -3.28 -3.30
C GLY A 172 -17.21 -3.05 -2.03
N ASP A 173 -17.55 -3.75 -0.98
CA ASP A 173 -16.93 -3.64 0.33
C ASP A 173 -16.99 -4.98 1.08
N LEU A 174 -16.16 -5.11 2.10
CA LEU A 174 -16.16 -6.22 3.05
C LEU A 174 -16.30 -5.66 4.46
N PRO A 175 -17.39 -5.95 5.18
CA PRO A 175 -17.67 -5.38 6.49
C PRO A 175 -16.92 -6.11 7.62
N TYR A 176 -15.63 -6.38 7.40
CA TYR A 176 -14.78 -6.98 8.42
C TYR A 176 -13.91 -5.91 9.08
N GLU A 177 -13.71 -6.07 10.38
CA GLU A 177 -12.62 -5.44 11.08
C GLU A 177 -11.30 -6.15 10.72
N VAL A 178 -10.22 -5.40 10.59
CA VAL A 178 -8.91 -5.93 10.19
C VAL A 178 -7.92 -5.78 11.33
N GLY A 179 -7.36 -6.89 11.78
CA GLY A 179 -6.25 -6.90 12.73
C GLY A 179 -4.93 -7.13 11.99
N ILE A 180 -4.00 -6.18 12.05
CA ILE A 180 -2.64 -6.32 11.52
C ILE A 180 -1.70 -6.68 12.67
N VAL A 181 -0.91 -7.72 12.49
CA VAL A 181 0.18 -8.06 13.42
C VAL A 181 1.51 -7.69 12.78
N ASP A 182 2.19 -6.74 13.39
CA ASP A 182 3.57 -6.41 13.08
C ASP A 182 4.50 -7.26 13.95
N CYS A 183 5.19 -8.20 13.31
CA CYS A 183 6.10 -9.13 13.99
C CYS A 183 7.48 -8.50 14.29
N GLY A 184 7.77 -7.29 13.78
CA GLY A 184 9.08 -6.64 13.94
C GLY A 184 10.22 -7.39 13.23
N ILE A 185 9.91 -8.28 12.29
CA ILE A 185 10.87 -9.09 11.56
C ILE A 185 11.06 -8.47 10.17
N HIS A 186 12.29 -8.29 9.75
CA HIS A 186 12.59 -7.88 8.37
C HIS A 186 12.74 -9.12 7.47
N VAL A 187 11.94 -9.20 6.42
CA VAL A 187 12.03 -10.25 5.39
C VAL A 187 12.63 -9.67 4.12
N ASP A 188 13.74 -10.25 3.64
CA ASP A 188 14.30 -9.91 2.32
C ASP A 188 13.34 -10.39 1.21
N THR A 189 12.61 -9.46 0.61
CA THR A 189 11.68 -9.74 -0.49
C THR A 189 12.38 -10.44 -1.66
N GLY A 190 13.57 -9.98 -2.05
CA GLY A 190 14.36 -10.62 -3.11
C GLY A 190 14.74 -12.06 -2.76
N GLY A 191 15.08 -12.30 -1.49
CA GLY A 191 15.33 -13.64 -0.94
C GLY A 191 14.10 -14.53 -1.00
N ALA A 192 12.93 -14.01 -0.64
CA ALA A 192 11.66 -14.75 -0.72
C ALA A 192 11.34 -15.20 -2.15
N TYR A 193 11.50 -14.32 -3.15
CA TYR A 193 11.35 -14.69 -4.56
C TYR A 193 12.36 -15.75 -5.01
N ARG A 194 13.63 -15.65 -4.59
CA ARG A 194 14.65 -16.67 -4.91
C ARG A 194 14.31 -18.02 -4.31
N LEU A 195 13.85 -18.06 -3.07
CA LEU A 195 13.45 -19.30 -2.38
C LEU A 195 12.22 -19.94 -2.99
N LEU A 196 11.29 -19.14 -3.50
CA LEU A 196 10.08 -19.65 -4.17
C LEU A 196 10.43 -20.45 -5.44
N GLY A 197 11.54 -20.11 -6.14
CA GLY A 197 12.13 -20.89 -7.20
C GLY A 197 11.21 -21.15 -8.42
N ARG A 198 10.12 -20.39 -8.57
CA ARG A 198 9.17 -20.59 -9.66
C ARG A 198 9.74 -20.14 -10.99
N SER A 199 9.87 -21.08 -11.90
CA SER A 199 10.22 -20.86 -13.31
C SER A 199 9.11 -21.28 -14.27
N VAL A 200 7.93 -21.66 -13.76
CA VAL A 200 6.88 -22.34 -14.53
C VAL A 200 5.91 -21.32 -15.13
N ASP A 201 5.60 -21.51 -16.39
CA ASP A 201 4.56 -20.80 -17.14
C ASP A 201 3.18 -21.21 -16.59
N TYR A 202 2.71 -20.45 -15.60
CA TYR A 202 1.44 -20.74 -14.95
C TYR A 202 0.35 -19.89 -15.59
N GLN A 203 -0.23 -20.38 -16.68
CA GLN A 203 -1.39 -19.76 -17.30
C GLN A 203 -2.56 -20.76 -17.36
N THR A 204 -3.53 -20.56 -16.47
CA THR A 204 -4.87 -21.08 -16.66
C THR A 204 -5.84 -19.90 -16.78
N PRO A 205 -6.04 -19.34 -18.01
CA PRO A 205 -6.92 -18.18 -18.23
C PRO A 205 -8.31 -18.35 -17.60
N ASN A 206 -8.88 -19.56 -17.66
CA ASN A 206 -10.19 -19.86 -17.08
C ASN A 206 -10.23 -19.76 -15.54
N ALA A 207 -9.14 -20.14 -14.85
CA ALA A 207 -9.07 -20.05 -13.39
C ALA A 207 -9.00 -18.60 -12.91
N LEU A 208 -8.27 -17.74 -13.62
CA LEU A 208 -8.20 -16.31 -13.32
C LEU A 208 -9.57 -15.64 -13.52
N THR A 209 -10.27 -15.92 -14.61
CA THR A 209 -11.60 -15.38 -14.87
C THR A 209 -12.59 -15.82 -13.80
N MET A 210 -12.56 -17.08 -13.38
CA MET A 210 -13.42 -17.58 -12.29
C MET A 210 -13.08 -16.87 -10.96
N PHE A 211 -11.80 -16.72 -10.64
CA PHE A 211 -11.37 -16.01 -9.42
C PHE A 211 -11.86 -14.57 -9.42
N GLU A 212 -11.75 -13.85 -10.53
CA GLU A 212 -12.24 -12.49 -10.69
C GLU A 212 -13.74 -12.38 -10.40
N GLN A 213 -14.55 -13.28 -10.99
CA GLN A 213 -16.00 -13.33 -10.77
C GLN A 213 -16.33 -13.60 -9.29
N LEU A 214 -15.62 -14.51 -8.64
CA LEU A 214 -15.80 -14.79 -7.21
C LEU A 214 -15.41 -13.61 -6.33
N CYS A 215 -14.36 -12.85 -6.68
CA CYS A 215 -14.01 -11.61 -5.99
C CYS A 215 -15.12 -10.56 -6.11
N GLU A 216 -15.65 -10.35 -7.31
CA GLU A 216 -16.76 -9.42 -7.53
C GLU A 216 -18.02 -9.85 -6.74
N GLN A 217 -18.34 -11.14 -6.75
CA GLN A 217 -19.44 -11.70 -5.94
C GLN A 217 -19.20 -11.50 -4.44
N ALA A 218 -17.99 -11.73 -3.94
CA ALA A 218 -17.63 -11.55 -2.53
C ALA A 218 -17.84 -10.09 -2.09
N LEU A 219 -17.33 -9.14 -2.88
CA LEU A 219 -17.45 -7.71 -2.61
C LEU A 219 -18.91 -7.22 -2.72
N PHE A 220 -19.70 -7.77 -3.64
CA PHE A 220 -21.11 -7.43 -3.78
C PHE A 220 -21.95 -8.00 -2.62
N SER A 221 -21.67 -9.23 -2.18
CA SER A 221 -22.39 -9.87 -1.08
C SER A 221 -21.92 -9.45 0.32
N GLY A 222 -20.79 -8.71 0.41
CA GLY A 222 -20.21 -8.30 1.69
C GLY A 222 -19.62 -9.45 2.50
N THR A 223 -19.19 -10.54 1.86
CA THR A 223 -18.55 -11.68 2.54
C THR A 223 -17.46 -12.31 1.67
N ILE A 224 -16.37 -12.80 2.29
CA ILE A 224 -15.29 -13.49 1.58
C ILE A 224 -15.63 -14.92 1.18
N GLU A 225 -16.75 -15.49 1.63
CA GLU A 225 -17.08 -16.91 1.43
C GLU A 225 -17.02 -17.37 -0.03
N PRO A 226 -17.49 -16.59 -1.04
CA PRO A 226 -17.39 -17.00 -2.44
C PRO A 226 -15.95 -17.28 -2.91
N VAL A 227 -14.96 -16.56 -2.40
CA VAL A 227 -13.57 -16.62 -2.83
C VAL A 227 -12.63 -17.25 -1.80
N ARG A 228 -13.08 -17.43 -0.54
CA ARG A 228 -12.26 -17.85 0.62
C ARG A 228 -11.39 -19.07 0.35
N GLY A 229 -11.94 -20.10 -0.30
CA GLY A 229 -11.21 -21.33 -0.59
C GLY A 229 -10.08 -21.19 -1.62
N MET A 230 -10.04 -20.06 -2.34
CA MET A 230 -9.00 -19.76 -3.32
C MET A 230 -7.97 -18.73 -2.82
N LEU A 231 -8.24 -18.07 -1.68
CA LEU A 231 -7.31 -17.09 -1.13
C LEU A 231 -6.03 -17.78 -0.63
N ARG A 232 -4.89 -17.25 -1.06
CA ARG A 232 -3.57 -17.74 -0.65
C ARG A 232 -2.51 -16.65 -0.79
N ASN A 233 -1.37 -16.87 -0.16
CA ASN A 233 -0.17 -16.09 -0.40
C ASN A 233 0.99 -17.08 -0.65
N ASP A 234 1.52 -17.09 -1.86
CA ASP A 234 2.56 -18.04 -2.27
C ASP A 234 3.87 -17.94 -1.48
N PHE A 235 4.13 -16.79 -0.85
CA PHE A 235 5.30 -16.65 0.04
C PHE A 235 5.07 -17.23 1.44
N GLU A 236 3.81 -17.44 1.84
CA GLU A 236 3.48 -17.73 3.24
C GLU A 236 4.18 -18.97 3.78
N ASP A 237 4.14 -20.09 3.05
CA ASP A 237 4.74 -21.33 3.53
C ASP A 237 6.27 -21.19 3.68
N ILE A 238 6.93 -20.53 2.74
CA ILE A 238 8.38 -20.36 2.73
C ILE A 238 8.81 -19.43 3.86
N VAL A 239 8.13 -18.29 4.00
CA VAL A 239 8.48 -17.29 5.00
C VAL A 239 8.13 -17.79 6.39
N CYS A 240 6.97 -18.42 6.59
CA CYS A 240 6.58 -19.04 7.85
C CYS A 240 7.53 -20.19 8.26
N GLY A 241 8.03 -20.94 7.29
CA GLY A 241 9.04 -21.97 7.53
C GLY A 241 10.39 -21.40 8.01
N ALA A 242 10.81 -20.28 7.41
CA ALA A 242 12.05 -19.58 7.79
C ALA A 242 11.89 -18.77 9.09
N TYR A 243 10.69 -18.25 9.35
CA TYR A 243 10.39 -17.38 10.50
C TYR A 243 9.16 -17.89 11.27
N PRO A 244 9.30 -18.91 12.16
CA PRO A 244 8.16 -19.52 12.87
C PRO A 244 7.31 -18.55 13.69
N ALA A 245 7.85 -17.41 14.11
CA ALA A 245 7.12 -16.38 14.82
C ALA A 245 6.00 -15.76 13.97
N ILE A 246 6.18 -15.66 12.64
CA ILE A 246 5.17 -15.17 11.71
C ILE A 246 4.01 -16.19 11.61
N ALA A 247 4.34 -17.48 11.49
CA ALA A 247 3.35 -18.55 11.52
C ALA A 247 2.55 -18.54 12.83
N ALA A 248 3.23 -18.44 13.97
CA ALA A 248 2.61 -18.38 15.29
C ALA A 248 1.66 -17.18 15.42
N ALA A 249 2.04 -16.01 14.92
CA ALA A 249 1.19 -14.82 14.91
C ALA A 249 -0.08 -15.03 14.07
N ARG A 250 0.06 -15.57 12.84
CA ARG A 250 -1.08 -15.93 11.99
C ARG A 250 -2.03 -16.93 12.66
N ASP A 251 -1.49 -18.00 13.23
CA ASP A 251 -2.28 -19.05 13.86
C ASP A 251 -2.97 -18.54 15.15
N ARG A 252 -2.34 -17.58 15.83
CA ARG A 252 -2.97 -16.91 16.97
C ARG A 252 -4.17 -16.05 16.54
N LEU A 253 -4.11 -15.34 15.41
CA LEU A 253 -5.27 -14.62 14.86
C LEU A 253 -6.43 -15.58 14.58
N LYS A 254 -6.14 -16.75 13.96
CA LYS A 254 -7.15 -17.79 13.71
C LYS A 254 -7.77 -18.30 15.02
N ALA A 255 -6.96 -18.55 16.03
CA ALA A 255 -7.42 -19.00 17.35
C ALA A 255 -8.26 -17.95 18.09
N CYS A 256 -8.10 -16.67 17.78
CA CYS A 256 -8.90 -15.56 18.32
C CYS A 256 -10.16 -15.25 17.49
N GLY A 257 -10.54 -16.10 16.53
CA GLY A 257 -11.81 -15.98 15.81
C GLY A 257 -11.71 -15.30 14.44
N ALA A 258 -10.50 -15.07 13.90
CA ALA A 258 -10.38 -14.53 12.54
C ALA A 258 -11.05 -15.48 11.53
N VAL A 259 -12.01 -14.96 10.76
CA VAL A 259 -12.66 -15.69 9.65
C VAL A 259 -11.68 -16.04 8.54
N TYR A 260 -10.65 -15.22 8.39
CA TYR A 260 -9.50 -15.47 7.52
C TYR A 260 -8.26 -14.82 8.12
N ALA A 261 -7.12 -15.49 8.05
CA ALA A 261 -5.83 -14.91 8.45
C ALA A 261 -4.72 -15.42 7.53
N ALA A 262 -3.86 -14.49 7.08
CA ALA A 262 -2.76 -14.75 6.18
C ALA A 262 -1.63 -13.73 6.35
N MET A 263 -0.48 -14.02 5.75
CA MET A 263 0.60 -13.06 5.58
C MET A 263 0.30 -12.11 4.42
N THR A 264 0.73 -10.84 4.51
CA THR A 264 0.59 -9.88 3.42
C THR A 264 1.91 -9.60 2.71
N GLY A 265 1.88 -9.52 1.37
CA GLY A 265 3.07 -9.34 0.55
C GLY A 265 4.08 -10.46 0.77
N SER A 266 5.37 -10.12 0.75
CA SER A 266 6.46 -11.04 1.12
C SER A 266 6.68 -11.15 2.65
N GLY A 267 5.77 -10.60 3.46
CA GLY A 267 5.90 -10.54 4.91
C GLY A 267 6.60 -9.26 5.37
N SER A 268 6.79 -9.14 6.64
CA SER A 268 6.52 -10.04 7.77
C SER A 268 5.13 -9.91 8.38
N SER A 269 4.36 -8.84 8.06
CA SER A 269 3.06 -8.66 8.69
C SER A 269 2.09 -9.77 8.30
N VAL A 270 1.29 -10.18 9.28
CA VAL A 270 0.11 -11.01 9.07
C VAL A 270 -1.15 -10.21 9.39
N PHE A 271 -2.25 -10.56 8.76
CA PHE A 271 -3.53 -9.92 9.01
C PHE A 271 -4.60 -10.96 9.33
N GLY A 272 -5.60 -10.55 10.09
CA GLY A 272 -6.83 -11.30 10.33
C GLY A 272 -8.06 -10.45 10.01
N LEU A 273 -9.07 -11.10 9.43
CA LEU A 273 -10.39 -10.52 9.20
C LEU A 273 -11.31 -11.00 10.32
N PHE A 274 -11.98 -10.07 10.99
CA PHE A 274 -12.80 -10.34 12.14
C PHE A 274 -14.22 -9.80 11.98
N SER A 275 -15.18 -10.43 12.64
CA SER A 275 -16.58 -9.97 12.66
C SER A 275 -16.79 -8.81 13.63
N SER A 276 -15.89 -8.64 14.60
CA SER A 276 -16.00 -7.62 15.64
C SER A 276 -14.63 -7.12 16.13
N SER A 277 -14.61 -5.90 16.66
CA SER A 277 -13.42 -5.33 17.30
C SER A 277 -13.03 -6.08 18.61
N ALA A 278 -13.98 -6.69 19.29
CA ALA A 278 -13.71 -7.47 20.50
C ALA A 278 -12.79 -8.67 20.24
N GLU A 279 -12.91 -9.31 19.07
CA GLU A 279 -12.02 -10.40 18.65
C GLU A 279 -10.58 -9.90 18.38
N ILE A 280 -10.44 -8.68 17.85
CA ILE A 280 -9.11 -8.05 17.70
C ILE A 280 -8.51 -7.72 19.06
N ASP A 281 -9.30 -7.28 20.03
CA ASP A 281 -8.82 -7.01 21.39
C ASP A 281 -8.37 -8.31 22.08
N ALA A 282 -9.06 -9.43 21.87
CA ALA A 282 -8.61 -10.74 22.30
C ALA A 282 -7.28 -11.15 21.65
N ALA A 283 -7.11 -10.88 20.35
CA ALA A 283 -5.85 -11.14 19.64
C ALA A 283 -4.72 -10.25 20.18
N ARG A 284 -5.00 -8.98 20.48
CA ARG A 284 -4.03 -8.04 21.08
C ARG A 284 -3.55 -8.53 22.44
N GLU A 285 -4.47 -9.02 23.29
CA GLU A 285 -4.12 -9.60 24.59
C GLU A 285 -3.29 -10.87 24.42
N ALA A 286 -3.68 -11.76 23.52
CA ALA A 286 -3.01 -13.03 23.28
C ALA A 286 -1.61 -12.90 22.68
N LEU A 287 -1.30 -11.77 22.03
CA LEU A 287 0.00 -11.44 21.43
C LEU A 287 0.80 -10.41 22.24
N ARG A 288 0.29 -10.03 23.42
CA ARG A 288 0.98 -9.06 24.30
C ARG A 288 2.41 -9.49 24.60
N GLY A 289 3.37 -8.59 24.39
CA GLY A 289 4.80 -8.81 24.63
C GLY A 289 5.52 -9.63 23.53
N THR A 290 4.80 -10.11 22.51
CA THR A 290 5.40 -10.87 21.40
C THR A 290 5.31 -10.13 20.06
N ALA A 291 4.21 -9.42 19.80
CA ALA A 291 4.02 -8.65 18.57
C ALA A 291 3.02 -7.50 18.80
N ARG A 292 3.09 -6.48 17.93
CA ARG A 292 2.17 -5.34 17.96
C ARG A 292 0.93 -5.66 17.11
N VAL A 293 -0.27 -5.51 17.71
CA VAL A 293 -1.54 -5.67 17.01
C VAL A 293 -2.17 -4.31 16.75
N ILE A 294 -2.42 -3.99 15.49
CA ILE A 294 -3.02 -2.74 15.01
C ILE A 294 -4.43 -3.06 14.50
N ALA A 295 -5.45 -2.50 15.13
CA ALA A 295 -6.82 -2.57 14.63
C ALA A 295 -7.03 -1.54 13.52
N THR A 296 -7.67 -1.95 12.44
CA THR A 296 -7.98 -1.10 11.29
C THR A 296 -9.22 -1.66 10.57
N ARG A 297 -9.60 -1.07 9.44
CA ARG A 297 -10.72 -1.51 8.59
C ARG A 297 -10.39 -1.30 7.13
N PHE A 298 -11.16 -1.85 6.24
CA PHE A 298 -11.03 -1.59 4.82
C PHE A 298 -11.34 -0.14 4.45
N VAL A 299 -10.72 0.34 3.39
CA VAL A 299 -10.95 1.65 2.78
C VAL A 299 -11.56 1.43 1.40
N SER A 300 -12.77 1.96 1.19
CA SER A 300 -13.41 1.92 -0.12
C SER A 300 -12.68 2.81 -1.13
N ASN A 301 -12.87 2.55 -2.43
CA ASN A 301 -12.32 3.38 -3.49
C ASN A 301 -12.77 4.85 -3.36
N ARG A 302 -14.00 5.09 -2.88
CA ARG A 302 -14.51 6.44 -2.61
C ARG A 302 -13.73 7.15 -1.51
N MET A 303 -13.51 6.49 -0.36
CA MET A 303 -12.72 7.08 0.75
C MET A 303 -11.29 7.37 0.30
N HIS A 304 -10.71 6.51 -0.52
CA HIS A 304 -9.37 6.72 -1.08
C HIS A 304 -9.34 7.96 -1.98
N ALA A 305 -10.31 8.11 -2.89
CA ALA A 305 -10.43 9.28 -3.76
C ALA A 305 -10.67 10.58 -2.96
N GLU A 306 -11.50 10.55 -1.93
CA GLU A 306 -11.76 11.70 -1.04
C GLU A 306 -10.51 12.13 -0.26
N SER A 307 -9.65 11.20 0.15
CA SER A 307 -8.38 11.53 0.81
C SER A 307 -7.36 12.15 -0.14
N ALA A 308 -7.43 11.80 -1.42
CA ALA A 308 -6.57 12.33 -2.47
C ALA A 308 -7.04 13.71 -2.98
N ALA A 309 -8.32 14.06 -2.75
CA ALA A 309 -8.83 15.40 -2.96
C ALA A 309 -8.42 16.26 -1.75
N THR A 310 -7.46 17.16 -1.94
CA THR A 310 -6.97 18.07 -0.90
C THR A 310 -8.12 18.72 -0.17
N ARG A 311 -8.10 18.70 1.17
CA ARG A 311 -8.96 19.58 1.96
C ARG A 311 -8.51 21.02 1.76
N ARG A 312 -8.99 21.68 0.72
CA ARG A 312 -9.03 23.15 0.71
C ARG A 312 -10.00 23.53 1.83
N SER A 313 -9.46 23.97 2.96
CA SER A 313 -10.26 24.58 4.00
C SER A 313 -10.86 25.87 3.42
N THR A 314 -12.10 25.78 2.93
CA THR A 314 -12.95 26.94 2.65
C THR A 314 -13.40 27.53 3.99
N GLU A 315 -12.52 28.17 4.71
CA GLU A 315 -12.91 29.28 5.57
C GLU A 315 -13.02 30.51 4.68
N ARG A 316 -14.22 30.73 4.10
CA ARG A 316 -14.62 32.07 3.73
C ARG A 316 -14.62 32.89 5.02
N MET A 317 -13.71 33.83 5.12
CA MET A 317 -13.83 34.90 6.08
C MET A 317 -15.20 35.60 5.83
N PRO A 318 -15.98 35.91 6.87
CA PRO A 318 -17.18 36.68 6.69
C PRO A 318 -16.80 38.07 6.14
N ASP A 319 -17.50 38.47 5.05
CA ASP A 319 -17.43 39.83 4.53
C ASP A 319 -17.72 40.82 5.68
N VAL A 320 -16.70 41.58 6.04
CA VAL A 320 -16.89 42.76 6.87
C VAL A 320 -17.47 43.83 5.96
N ALA A 321 -18.80 44.00 6.04
CA ALA A 321 -19.49 45.12 5.44
C ALA A 321 -19.01 46.44 6.12
N HIS A 322 -18.59 47.40 5.29
CA HIS A 322 -18.59 48.80 5.56
C HIS A 322 -19.56 49.52 4.63
#